data_804261619372d6f95ee12db0f0a19749
#
_entry.id   804261619372d6f95ee12db0f0a19749
#
_cell.length_a   1.000
_cell.length_b   1.000
_cell.length_c   1.000
_cell.angle_alpha   90.00
_cell.angle_beta   90.00
_cell.angle_gamma   90.00
#
_symmetry.space_group_name_H-M   'P 1'
#
loop_
_entity.id
_entity.type
_entity.pdbx_description
1 polymer ?
#
loop_
_entity_poly.entity_id
_entity_poly.type
_entity_poly.pdbx_seq_one_letter_code
_entity_poly.pdbx_strand_id
1 'polypeptide(L)'
;DANYLITEDDAVTNTSGAPVSFQPFSVVMRSGIPAEAGKNSMVHEGAIATYSKTVDKPKLSDYRTASLKYKDMAKPKAPKSLESQDSVGGWYGITDKYWMAAVIPNQTQAVSYTAKAIVTDGVPVFRSGYVDAPVTVGPGQTWKAQSHVFGGAKQNTQLQVDEASLHIPRFHWAIDWGMISVITYPMYWLLDKLYAFLGNFGVAILALTVIVKVVFYPLAHKSYESMTKMKQVQERLKPKLDAIKKRHEGDPQKTQEATMALYQEEKVNPMAGLGGCAPMLLQLPVFWALYKVLQLAIEMRHAPL
;
A
#
# COMPACT_ATOMS: atom_id res chain seq x y z
N ASP A 1 -15.90 -13.44 18.56
CA ASP A 1 -14.53 -12.94 18.60
C ASP A 1 -13.86 -13.32 17.29
N ALA A 2 -13.70 -12.33 16.40
CA ALA A 2 -13.12 -12.58 15.09
C ALA A 2 -11.60 -12.52 15.16
N ASN A 3 -10.98 -13.45 15.90
CA ASN A 3 -9.56 -13.69 15.79
C ASN A 3 -9.32 -14.59 14.59
N TYR A 4 -8.84 -14.03 13.50
CA TYR A 4 -8.56 -14.74 12.24
C TYR A 4 -7.22 -15.48 12.26
N LEU A 5 -6.52 -15.49 13.39
CA LEU A 5 -5.23 -16.12 13.59
C LEU A 5 -5.41 -17.49 14.24
N ILE A 6 -4.85 -18.52 13.62
CA ILE A 6 -4.88 -19.92 14.08
C ILE A 6 -3.44 -20.31 14.39
N THR A 7 -3.21 -20.90 15.55
CA THR A 7 -1.93 -21.53 15.89
C THR A 7 -1.95 -22.98 15.45
N GLU A 8 -0.91 -23.40 14.77
CA GLU A 8 -0.69 -24.77 14.30
C GLU A 8 0.52 -25.36 15.01
N ASP A 9 0.31 -26.48 15.68
CA ASP A 9 1.34 -27.22 16.39
C ASP A 9 1.58 -28.57 15.67
N ASP A 10 2.70 -28.69 14.98
CA ASP A 10 3.08 -29.87 14.25
C ASP A 10 3.99 -30.77 15.06
N ALA A 11 3.75 -32.09 15.00
CA ALA A 11 4.61 -33.08 15.61
C ALA A 11 4.81 -34.29 14.67
N VAL A 12 6.07 -34.64 14.42
CA VAL A 12 6.44 -35.81 13.63
C VAL A 12 7.32 -36.73 14.47
N THR A 13 6.79 -37.92 14.80
CA THR A 13 7.54 -38.95 15.55
C THR A 13 8.06 -40.03 14.61
N ASN A 14 9.34 -40.25 14.64
CA ASN A 14 9.96 -41.33 13.86
C ASN A 14 9.85 -42.68 14.60
N THR A 15 8.94 -43.52 14.14
CA THR A 15 8.72 -44.86 14.69
C THR A 15 9.53 -45.97 13.95
N SER A 16 10.36 -45.59 12.97
CA SER A 16 11.23 -46.53 12.22
C SER A 16 12.53 -46.78 12.95
N GLY A 17 13.27 -47.80 12.47
CA GLY A 17 14.59 -48.17 13.00
C GLY A 17 15.75 -47.34 12.43
N ALA A 18 15.51 -46.38 11.53
CA ALA A 18 16.53 -45.57 10.90
C ALA A 18 16.15 -44.05 10.95
N PRO A 19 17.14 -43.14 10.87
CA PRO A 19 16.88 -41.71 10.76
C PRO A 19 16.04 -41.38 9.52
N VAL A 20 15.06 -40.52 9.68
CA VAL A 20 14.18 -40.02 8.59
C VAL A 20 14.41 -38.54 8.42
N SER A 21 14.67 -38.12 7.18
CA SER A 21 14.83 -36.70 6.83
C SER A 21 13.63 -36.23 6.02
N PHE A 22 13.15 -35.05 6.34
CA PHE A 22 12.07 -34.36 5.62
C PHE A 22 12.28 -32.85 5.65
N GLN A 23 11.55 -32.13 4.82
CA GLN A 23 11.61 -30.67 4.76
C GLN A 23 10.22 -30.12 4.99
N PRO A 24 9.98 -29.47 6.14
CA PRO A 24 8.69 -28.85 6.44
C PRO A 24 8.42 -27.68 5.50
N PHE A 25 7.15 -27.44 5.17
CA PHE A 25 6.74 -26.27 4.41
C PHE A 25 5.32 -25.86 4.81
N SER A 26 5.03 -24.58 4.62
CA SER A 26 3.68 -24.08 4.78
C SER A 26 3.32 -23.18 3.60
N VAL A 27 2.11 -23.33 3.05
CA VAL A 27 1.72 -22.66 1.82
C VAL A 27 0.24 -22.30 1.81
N VAL A 28 -0.06 -21.08 1.40
CA VAL A 28 -1.42 -20.70 0.98
C VAL A 28 -1.54 -20.82 -0.52
N MET A 29 -2.68 -21.35 -0.97
CA MET A 29 -2.96 -21.56 -2.38
C MET A 29 -4.31 -20.96 -2.77
N ARG A 30 -4.37 -20.43 -4.00
CA ARG A 30 -5.61 -19.97 -4.60
C ARG A 30 -5.72 -20.47 -6.02
N SER A 31 -6.82 -21.10 -6.35
CA SER A 31 -7.16 -21.52 -7.71
C SER A 31 -7.92 -20.41 -8.44
N GLY A 32 -7.49 -20.11 -9.65
CA GLY A 32 -8.10 -19.09 -10.52
C GLY A 32 -7.82 -17.66 -10.11
N ILE A 33 -8.02 -16.76 -11.07
CA ILE A 33 -7.95 -15.30 -10.84
C ILE A 33 -9.33 -14.85 -10.37
N PRO A 34 -9.44 -14.07 -9.27
CA PRO A 34 -10.71 -13.50 -8.85
C PRO A 34 -11.35 -12.67 -9.95
N ALA A 35 -12.68 -12.78 -10.14
CA ALA A 35 -13.41 -12.04 -11.18
C ALA A 35 -13.25 -10.51 -11.06
N GLU A 36 -13.03 -10.02 -9.87
CA GLU A 36 -12.80 -8.60 -9.56
C GLU A 36 -11.33 -8.18 -9.60
N ALA A 37 -10.39 -9.14 -9.70
CA ALA A 37 -8.97 -8.86 -9.68
C ALA A 37 -8.54 -7.98 -10.85
N GLY A 38 -7.84 -6.90 -10.52
CA GLY A 38 -7.35 -5.93 -11.50
C GLY A 38 -8.37 -4.90 -11.98
N LYS A 39 -9.66 -4.97 -11.59
CA LYS A 39 -10.64 -3.91 -11.86
C LYS A 39 -10.32 -2.65 -11.07
N ASN A 40 -9.76 -2.78 -9.88
CA ASN A 40 -9.27 -1.66 -9.09
C ASN A 40 -7.75 -1.63 -9.11
N SER A 41 -7.17 -0.71 -9.89
CA SER A 41 -5.71 -0.55 -10.01
C SER A 41 -5.05 -0.01 -8.74
N MET A 42 -5.82 0.52 -7.80
CA MET A 42 -5.32 1.18 -6.59
C MET A 42 -5.08 0.23 -5.43
N VAL A 43 -5.58 -1.00 -5.51
CA VAL A 43 -5.42 -2.00 -4.45
C VAL A 43 -4.56 -3.14 -4.97
N HIS A 44 -3.65 -3.62 -4.13
CA HIS A 44 -2.86 -4.80 -4.46
C HIS A 44 -3.70 -6.06 -4.24
N GLU A 45 -3.71 -6.92 -5.26
CA GLU A 45 -4.34 -8.25 -5.25
C GLU A 45 -3.36 -9.25 -5.85
N GLY A 46 -2.96 -10.26 -5.07
CA GLY A 46 -1.95 -11.23 -5.44
C GLY A 46 -1.12 -11.73 -4.26
N ALA A 47 0.09 -12.17 -4.55
CA ALA A 47 1.03 -12.57 -3.53
C ALA A 47 1.58 -11.35 -2.77
N ILE A 48 1.75 -11.51 -1.47
CA ILE A 48 2.34 -10.52 -0.58
C ILE A 48 3.20 -11.24 0.45
N ALA A 49 4.34 -10.66 0.79
CA ALA A 49 5.25 -11.22 1.76
C ALA A 49 6.05 -10.14 2.48
N THR A 50 6.36 -10.39 3.74
CA THR A 50 7.37 -9.63 4.47
C THR A 50 8.48 -10.57 4.90
N TYR A 51 9.69 -10.28 4.48
CA TYR A 51 10.87 -11.09 4.73
C TYR A 51 12.08 -10.22 5.06
N SER A 52 13.04 -10.79 5.80
CA SER A 52 14.30 -10.14 6.13
C SER A 52 15.33 -10.40 5.02
N LYS A 53 16.20 -9.42 4.79
CA LYS A 53 17.41 -9.61 3.96
C LYS A 53 18.62 -10.03 4.78
N THR A 54 18.51 -10.02 6.09
CA THR A 54 19.57 -10.33 7.05
C THR A 54 19.18 -11.59 7.81
N VAL A 55 20.09 -12.56 7.87
CA VAL A 55 19.86 -13.85 8.53
C VAL A 55 20.22 -13.78 10.03
N ASP A 56 21.21 -12.97 10.39
CA ASP A 56 21.64 -12.84 11.77
C ASP A 56 20.90 -11.71 12.49
N LYS A 57 20.01 -12.07 13.41
CA LYS A 57 19.25 -11.19 14.31
C LYS A 57 18.68 -9.94 13.60
N PRO A 58 17.76 -10.11 12.62
CA PRO A 58 17.24 -9.00 11.85
C PRO A 58 16.51 -7.99 12.73
N LYS A 59 16.76 -6.71 12.47
CA LYS A 59 15.99 -5.60 13.04
C LYS A 59 14.76 -5.33 12.18
N LEU A 60 13.78 -4.62 12.72
CA LEU A 60 12.56 -4.26 11.96
C LEU A 60 12.88 -3.50 10.65
N SER A 61 13.97 -2.73 10.61
CA SER A 61 14.45 -2.02 9.42
C SER A 61 14.91 -2.96 8.29
N ASP A 62 15.30 -4.19 8.61
CA ASP A 62 15.85 -5.16 7.66
C ASP A 62 14.75 -5.90 6.91
N TYR A 63 13.53 -5.86 7.45
CA TYR A 63 12.36 -6.46 6.80
C TYR A 63 11.85 -5.62 5.65
N ARG A 64 11.51 -6.29 4.55
CA ARG A 64 10.94 -5.70 3.33
C ARG A 64 9.61 -6.37 3.01
N THR A 65 8.61 -5.56 2.68
CA THR A 65 7.36 -6.07 2.13
C THR A 65 7.45 -6.05 0.62
N ALA A 66 7.26 -7.20 0.00
CA ALA A 66 7.18 -7.38 -1.44
C ALA A 66 5.78 -7.85 -1.84
N SER A 67 5.35 -7.46 -3.02
CA SER A 67 4.04 -7.82 -3.54
C SER A 67 4.09 -8.09 -5.03
N LEU A 68 3.25 -9.03 -5.52
CA LEU A 68 3.19 -9.42 -6.92
C LEU A 68 1.75 -9.72 -7.32
N LYS A 69 1.24 -8.97 -8.31
CA LYS A 69 -0.16 -9.08 -8.74
C LYS A 69 -0.43 -10.42 -9.44
N TYR A 70 -1.63 -10.97 -9.29
CA TYR A 70 -2.08 -12.19 -9.97
C TYR A 70 -1.79 -12.18 -11.47
N LYS A 71 -2.12 -11.07 -12.13
CA LYS A 71 -1.90 -10.93 -13.58
C LYS A 71 -0.43 -11.01 -13.99
N ASP A 72 0.50 -10.59 -13.10
CA ASP A 72 1.94 -10.65 -13.39
C ASP A 72 2.50 -12.04 -13.14
N MET A 73 1.94 -12.78 -12.16
CA MET A 73 2.28 -14.18 -11.88
C MET A 73 1.75 -15.11 -12.98
N ALA A 74 0.59 -14.81 -13.56
CA ALA A 74 -0.09 -15.64 -14.55
C ALA A 74 0.28 -15.28 -16.01
N LYS A 75 1.28 -14.42 -16.26
CA LYS A 75 1.69 -14.07 -17.64
C LYS A 75 2.18 -15.29 -18.43
N PRO A 76 1.59 -15.62 -19.59
CA PRO A 76 1.92 -16.85 -20.32
C PRO A 76 3.38 -16.92 -20.80
N LYS A 77 3.97 -15.80 -21.22
CA LYS A 77 5.33 -15.76 -21.80
C LYS A 77 6.43 -15.39 -20.82
N ALA A 78 6.09 -14.75 -19.71
CA ALA A 78 7.05 -14.27 -18.71
C ALA A 78 6.38 -14.18 -17.33
N PRO A 79 6.01 -15.30 -16.71
CA PRO A 79 5.44 -15.30 -15.38
C PRO A 79 6.47 -14.73 -14.40
N LYS A 80 6.01 -13.87 -13.49
CA LYS A 80 6.87 -13.36 -12.42
C LYS A 80 6.68 -14.21 -11.18
N SER A 81 7.76 -14.38 -10.42
CA SER A 81 7.77 -14.97 -9.08
C SER A 81 8.38 -14.00 -8.07
N LEU A 82 8.11 -14.22 -6.80
CA LEU A 82 8.84 -13.64 -5.70
C LEU A 82 9.57 -14.77 -4.98
N GLU A 83 10.85 -14.58 -4.73
CA GLU A 83 11.67 -15.55 -4.03
C GLU A 83 12.63 -14.82 -3.10
N SER A 84 12.84 -15.40 -1.92
CA SER A 84 13.88 -14.98 -0.99
C SER A 84 14.42 -16.24 -0.32
N GLN A 85 15.72 -16.36 -0.28
CA GLN A 85 16.41 -17.41 0.46
C GLN A 85 16.87 -16.82 1.79
N ASP A 86 16.92 -17.67 2.81
CA ASP A 86 17.51 -17.35 4.11
C ASP A 86 16.88 -16.13 4.83
N SER A 87 15.56 -15.98 4.74
CA SER A 87 14.85 -15.03 5.60
C SER A 87 14.67 -15.59 7.00
N VAL A 88 14.74 -14.74 8.02
CA VAL A 88 14.39 -15.13 9.39
C VAL A 88 13.01 -14.59 9.71
N GLY A 89 12.09 -15.46 10.10
CA GLY A 89 10.70 -15.09 10.40
C GLY A 89 9.99 -14.46 9.19
N GLY A 90 9.16 -13.45 9.46
CA GLY A 90 8.33 -12.81 8.45
C GLY A 90 6.95 -13.44 8.33
N TRP A 91 6.26 -13.16 7.23
CA TRP A 91 4.97 -13.75 6.89
C TRP A 91 4.76 -13.75 5.37
N TYR A 92 4.00 -14.72 4.87
CA TYR A 92 3.90 -15.03 3.46
C TYR A 92 2.45 -15.37 3.11
N GLY A 93 1.87 -14.67 2.13
CA GLY A 93 0.45 -14.85 1.89
C GLY A 93 -0.04 -14.45 0.51
N ILE A 94 -1.34 -14.56 0.35
CA ILE A 94 -2.12 -14.13 -0.79
C ILE A 94 -3.19 -13.18 -0.29
N THR A 95 -3.32 -12.04 -0.92
CA THR A 95 -4.25 -10.98 -0.53
C THR A 95 -5.16 -10.56 -1.67
N ASP A 96 -6.40 -10.33 -1.35
CA ASP A 96 -7.39 -9.61 -2.15
C ASP A 96 -7.64 -8.23 -1.54
N LYS A 97 -8.64 -7.51 -2.03
CA LYS A 97 -8.96 -6.15 -1.56
C LYS A 97 -9.09 -6.05 -0.03
N TYR A 98 -9.91 -6.93 0.57
CA TYR A 98 -10.23 -6.89 2.01
C TYR A 98 -9.77 -8.11 2.79
N TRP A 99 -9.49 -9.21 2.09
CA TRP A 99 -9.22 -10.52 2.68
C TRP A 99 -7.77 -10.93 2.43
N MET A 100 -7.22 -11.68 3.35
CA MET A 100 -5.88 -12.24 3.22
C MET A 100 -5.86 -13.64 3.83
N ALA A 101 -5.09 -14.53 3.20
CA ALA A 101 -4.61 -15.76 3.81
C ALA A 101 -3.08 -15.70 3.85
N ALA A 102 -2.50 -15.94 5.01
CA ALA A 102 -1.05 -15.90 5.19
C ALA A 102 -0.58 -16.99 6.13
N VAL A 103 0.62 -17.52 5.87
CA VAL A 103 1.36 -18.41 6.76
C VAL A 103 2.50 -17.65 7.40
N ILE A 104 2.70 -17.88 8.69
CA ILE A 104 3.59 -17.14 9.56
C ILE A 104 4.48 -18.14 10.28
N PRO A 105 5.76 -18.30 9.91
CA PRO A 105 6.70 -19.17 10.59
C PRO A 105 7.02 -18.66 12.00
N ASN A 106 7.69 -19.48 12.78
CA ASN A 106 8.32 -18.99 13.99
C ASN A 106 9.31 -17.86 13.66
N GLN A 107 9.20 -16.73 14.36
CA GLN A 107 9.89 -15.49 14.04
C GLN A 107 11.41 -15.53 14.27
N THR A 108 11.91 -16.61 14.86
CA THR A 108 13.37 -16.85 15.04
C THR A 108 13.92 -17.85 14.04
N GLN A 109 13.08 -18.43 13.19
CA GLN A 109 13.45 -19.52 12.28
C GLN A 109 13.88 -18.99 10.91
N ALA A 110 14.95 -19.56 10.37
CA ALA A 110 15.38 -19.29 9.00
C ALA A 110 14.51 -20.08 8.01
N VAL A 111 13.97 -19.41 7.02
CA VAL A 111 13.05 -19.98 6.01
C VAL A 111 13.37 -19.44 4.63
N SER A 112 13.08 -20.24 3.61
CA SER A 112 13.12 -19.81 2.21
C SER A 112 11.70 -19.56 1.72
N TYR A 113 11.48 -18.40 1.13
CA TYR A 113 10.18 -17.96 0.64
C TYR A 113 10.05 -18.12 -0.87
N THR A 114 8.85 -18.51 -1.31
CA THR A 114 8.49 -18.48 -2.73
C THR A 114 7.03 -18.10 -2.94
N ALA A 115 6.77 -17.27 -3.94
CA ALA A 115 5.43 -17.05 -4.48
C ALA A 115 5.45 -17.14 -6.00
N LYS A 116 4.65 -18.05 -6.56
CA LYS A 116 4.56 -18.30 -8.00
C LYS A 116 3.18 -18.81 -8.39
N ALA A 117 2.87 -18.72 -9.68
CA ALA A 117 1.73 -19.40 -10.26
C ALA A 117 2.20 -20.69 -10.96
N ILE A 118 1.41 -21.73 -10.82
CA ILE A 118 1.50 -22.97 -11.61
C ILE A 118 0.18 -23.15 -12.36
N VAL A 119 0.21 -23.77 -13.53
CA VAL A 119 -1.02 -24.08 -14.27
C VAL A 119 -1.39 -25.54 -14.01
N THR A 120 -2.57 -25.77 -13.49
CA THR A 120 -3.13 -27.11 -13.25
C THR A 120 -4.47 -27.19 -13.99
N ASP A 121 -4.60 -28.14 -14.90
CA ASP A 121 -5.81 -28.33 -15.73
C ASP A 121 -6.25 -27.05 -16.46
N GLY A 122 -5.30 -26.25 -16.95
CA GLY A 122 -5.54 -25.00 -17.65
C GLY A 122 -5.92 -23.80 -16.73
N VAL A 123 -5.99 -24.01 -15.42
CA VAL A 123 -6.30 -22.97 -14.43
C VAL A 123 -5.03 -22.54 -13.71
N PRO A 124 -4.73 -21.25 -13.61
CA PRO A 124 -3.61 -20.79 -12.80
C PRO A 124 -3.89 -21.01 -11.29
N VAL A 125 -2.97 -21.67 -10.63
CA VAL A 125 -2.96 -21.85 -9.17
C VAL A 125 -1.83 -21.01 -8.59
N PHE A 126 -2.19 -20.04 -7.81
CA PHE A 126 -1.25 -19.14 -7.12
C PHE A 126 -0.84 -19.75 -5.80
N ARG A 127 0.46 -19.80 -5.54
CA ARG A 127 1.04 -20.35 -4.31
C ARG A 127 1.95 -19.31 -3.69
N SER A 128 1.83 -19.10 -2.36
CA SER A 128 2.71 -18.24 -1.57
C SER A 128 2.97 -18.93 -0.24
N GLY A 129 4.24 -19.08 0.13
CA GLY A 129 4.57 -19.77 1.37
C GLY A 129 6.07 -19.88 1.57
N TYR A 130 6.46 -20.61 2.60
CA TYR A 130 7.84 -20.83 2.98
C TYR A 130 8.17 -22.32 3.10
N VAL A 131 9.45 -22.57 3.04
CA VAL A 131 10.06 -23.90 3.23
C VAL A 131 11.13 -23.75 4.30
N ASP A 132 11.10 -24.64 5.27
CA ASP A 132 12.09 -24.72 6.34
C ASP A 132 13.39 -25.40 5.90
N ALA A 133 14.42 -25.33 6.72
CA ALA A 133 15.60 -26.15 6.54
C ALA A 133 15.24 -27.64 6.68
N PRO A 134 15.93 -28.55 5.97
CA PRO A 134 15.75 -30.00 6.13
C PRO A 134 15.98 -30.42 7.59
N VAL A 135 15.10 -31.29 8.10
CA VAL A 135 15.14 -31.79 9.46
C VAL A 135 15.38 -33.32 9.40
N THR A 136 16.25 -33.83 10.25
CA THR A 136 16.48 -35.29 10.43
C THR A 136 16.03 -35.67 11.82
N VAL A 137 15.09 -36.63 11.89
CA VAL A 137 14.54 -37.18 13.12
C VAL A 137 15.07 -38.59 13.33
N GLY A 138 15.81 -38.80 14.42
CA GLY A 138 16.34 -40.13 14.77
C GLY A 138 15.24 -41.12 15.21
N PRO A 139 15.54 -42.43 15.26
CA PRO A 139 14.59 -43.43 15.74
C PRO A 139 14.07 -43.10 17.14
N GLY A 140 12.75 -43.18 17.33
CA GLY A 140 12.07 -42.85 18.60
C GLY A 140 12.00 -41.37 18.97
N GLN A 141 12.61 -40.47 18.17
CA GLN A 141 12.55 -39.04 18.41
C GLN A 141 11.32 -38.39 17.82
N THR A 142 10.92 -37.27 18.40
CA THR A 142 9.81 -36.45 17.92
C THR A 142 10.33 -35.05 17.59
N TRP A 143 10.13 -34.61 16.35
CA TRP A 143 10.26 -33.20 15.94
C TRP A 143 8.95 -32.47 16.23
N LYS A 144 9.06 -31.21 16.64
CA LYS A 144 7.91 -30.32 16.87
C LYS A 144 8.18 -28.95 16.28
N ALA A 145 7.18 -28.35 15.72
CA ALA A 145 7.20 -26.94 15.27
C ALA A 145 5.87 -26.25 15.58
N GLN A 146 5.92 -24.94 15.75
CA GLN A 146 4.75 -24.11 15.88
C GLN A 146 4.81 -23.03 14.82
N SER A 147 3.69 -22.86 14.13
CA SER A 147 3.46 -21.82 13.15
C SER A 147 2.08 -21.19 13.35
N HIS A 148 1.81 -20.14 12.60
CA HIS A 148 0.48 -19.51 12.64
C HIS A 148 -0.05 -19.35 11.21
N VAL A 149 -1.37 -19.47 11.09
CA VAL A 149 -2.10 -19.22 9.86
C VAL A 149 -3.09 -18.08 10.12
N PHE A 150 -3.01 -17.04 9.31
CA PHE A 150 -4.01 -15.99 9.28
C PHE A 150 -4.96 -16.22 8.12
N GLY A 151 -6.26 -16.18 8.35
CA GLY A 151 -7.26 -16.36 7.30
C GLY A 151 -8.48 -15.49 7.55
N GLY A 152 -8.43 -14.22 7.10
CA GLY A 152 -9.51 -13.31 7.44
C GLY A 152 -9.47 -11.92 6.83
N ALA A 153 -10.28 -11.04 7.39
CA ALA A 153 -10.37 -9.65 7.01
C ALA A 153 -9.13 -8.85 7.48
N LYS A 154 -8.62 -7.98 6.62
CA LYS A 154 -7.49 -7.11 6.95
C LYS A 154 -7.97 -5.89 7.76
N GLN A 155 -8.35 -6.11 9.00
CA GLN A 155 -8.68 -5.05 9.94
C GLN A 155 -7.39 -4.51 10.55
N ASN A 156 -7.12 -3.20 10.37
CA ASN A 156 -5.85 -2.62 10.79
C ASN A 156 -5.57 -2.80 12.29
N THR A 157 -6.59 -2.61 13.12
CA THR A 157 -6.46 -2.77 14.58
C THR A 157 -6.10 -4.21 14.96
N GLN A 158 -6.74 -5.21 14.34
CA GLN A 158 -6.45 -6.62 14.61
C GLN A 158 -5.05 -7.00 14.14
N LEU A 159 -4.66 -6.58 12.92
CA LEU A 159 -3.31 -6.82 12.40
C LEU A 159 -2.22 -6.22 13.29
N GLN A 160 -2.47 -5.04 13.89
CA GLN A 160 -1.52 -4.43 14.86
C GLN A 160 -1.45 -5.21 16.18
N VAL A 161 -2.57 -5.72 16.67
CA VAL A 161 -2.58 -6.56 17.87
C VAL A 161 -1.81 -7.86 17.63
N ASP A 162 -2.04 -8.52 16.50
CA ASP A 162 -1.33 -9.76 16.13
C ASP A 162 0.16 -9.49 15.89
N GLU A 163 0.52 -8.38 15.23
CA GLU A 163 1.91 -7.92 15.06
C GLU A 163 2.64 -7.76 16.40
N ALA A 164 1.99 -7.11 17.35
CA ALA A 164 2.58 -6.86 18.67
C ALA A 164 2.68 -8.13 19.54
N SER A 165 1.65 -8.97 19.53
CA SER A 165 1.55 -10.17 20.37
C SER A 165 2.51 -11.28 19.95
N LEU A 166 2.69 -11.48 18.65
CA LEU A 166 3.52 -12.52 18.06
C LEU A 166 4.82 -12.01 17.46
N HIS A 167 5.11 -10.71 17.62
CA HIS A 167 6.32 -10.07 17.06
C HIS A 167 6.45 -10.26 15.54
N ILE A 168 5.32 -10.29 14.82
CA ILE A 168 5.29 -10.46 13.37
C ILE A 168 5.69 -9.13 12.71
N PRO A 169 6.81 -9.06 11.96
CA PRO A 169 7.29 -7.79 11.45
C PRO A 169 6.35 -7.20 10.39
N ARG A 170 5.93 -5.95 10.58
CA ARG A 170 5.14 -5.18 9.61
C ARG A 170 3.85 -5.89 9.15
N PHE A 171 3.15 -6.57 10.02
CA PHE A 171 1.94 -7.32 9.64
C PHE A 171 0.81 -6.41 9.18
N HIS A 172 0.65 -5.23 9.78
CA HIS A 172 -0.31 -4.21 9.37
C HIS A 172 -0.05 -3.65 7.96
N TRP A 173 1.16 -3.83 7.38
CA TRP A 173 1.47 -3.51 5.99
C TRP A 173 0.89 -4.52 4.99
N ALA A 174 0.17 -5.55 5.45
CA ALA A 174 -0.71 -6.34 4.61
C ALA A 174 -1.82 -5.50 3.95
N ILE A 175 -2.15 -4.35 4.55
CA ILE A 175 -2.99 -3.32 3.95
C ILE A 175 -2.11 -2.46 3.03
N ASP A 176 -2.47 -2.41 1.73
CA ASP A 176 -1.76 -1.62 0.73
C ASP A 176 -2.05 -0.12 0.86
N TRP A 177 -1.33 0.57 1.73
CA TRP A 177 -1.46 2.02 1.92
C TRP A 177 -1.05 2.85 0.69
N GLY A 178 -0.41 2.24 -0.32
CA GLY A 178 0.03 2.88 -1.56
C GLY A 178 1.31 3.70 -1.43
N MET A 179 1.70 4.35 -2.54
CA MET A 179 2.93 5.14 -2.62
C MET A 179 2.94 6.37 -1.69
N ILE A 180 1.77 6.91 -1.38
CA ILE A 180 1.62 8.08 -0.49
C ILE A 180 1.15 7.67 0.91
N SER A 181 1.64 6.52 1.40
CA SER A 181 1.34 6.01 2.74
C SER A 181 1.59 7.02 3.86
N VAL A 182 2.54 7.94 3.68
CA VAL A 182 2.82 9.06 4.59
C VAL A 182 1.59 9.97 4.80
N ILE A 183 0.69 10.05 3.82
CA ILE A 183 -0.56 10.82 3.93
C ILE A 183 -1.73 9.87 4.21
N THR A 184 -1.79 8.72 3.52
CA THR A 184 -2.92 7.78 3.61
C THR A 184 -3.07 7.19 5.02
N TYR A 185 -1.96 6.76 5.64
CA TYR A 185 -2.00 6.14 6.96
C TYR A 185 -2.43 7.10 8.08
N PRO A 186 -1.90 8.34 8.21
CA PRO A 186 -2.41 9.31 9.17
C PRO A 186 -3.88 9.70 8.94
N MET A 187 -4.33 9.77 7.68
CA MET A 187 -5.73 10.04 7.37
C MET A 187 -6.65 8.89 7.81
N TYR A 188 -6.22 7.64 7.58
CA TYR A 188 -6.95 6.47 8.08
C TYR A 188 -6.99 6.47 9.61
N TRP A 189 -5.85 6.69 10.27
CA TRP A 189 -5.78 6.75 11.73
C TRP A 189 -6.72 7.83 12.31
N LEU A 190 -6.72 9.01 11.69
CA LEU A 190 -7.60 10.10 12.12
C LEU A 190 -9.07 9.75 11.91
N LEU A 191 -9.40 9.14 10.76
CA LEU A 191 -10.77 8.67 10.47
C LEU A 191 -11.24 7.63 11.50
N ASP A 192 -10.39 6.66 11.84
CA ASP A 192 -10.66 5.64 12.84
C ASP A 192 -10.94 6.25 14.23
N LYS A 193 -10.12 7.22 14.66
CA LYS A 193 -10.34 7.95 15.91
C LYS A 193 -11.61 8.78 15.91
N LEU A 194 -11.92 9.44 14.80
CA LEU A 194 -13.17 10.18 14.64
C LEU A 194 -14.38 9.24 14.68
N TYR A 195 -14.30 8.08 14.04
CA TYR A 195 -15.34 7.07 14.11
C TYR A 195 -15.54 6.55 15.54
N ALA A 196 -14.46 6.23 16.24
CA ALA A 196 -14.54 5.78 17.63
C ALA A 196 -15.21 6.82 18.56
N PHE A 197 -15.07 8.11 18.27
CA PHE A 197 -15.70 9.21 19.04
C PHE A 197 -17.14 9.49 18.61
N LEU A 198 -17.42 9.48 17.29
CA LEU A 198 -18.71 9.93 16.73
C LEU A 198 -19.69 8.76 16.51
N GLY A 199 -19.21 7.52 16.48
CA GLY A 199 -20.05 6.30 16.31
C GLY A 199 -20.67 6.14 14.91
N ASN A 200 -20.36 7.05 13.96
CA ASN A 200 -20.90 7.00 12.60
C ASN A 200 -19.83 7.39 11.58
N PHE A 201 -19.60 6.53 10.57
CA PHE A 201 -18.56 6.77 9.56
C PHE A 201 -18.89 7.96 8.65
N GLY A 202 -20.16 8.19 8.30
CA GLY A 202 -20.55 9.34 7.49
C GLY A 202 -20.19 10.65 8.17
N VAL A 203 -20.53 10.79 9.46
CA VAL A 203 -20.18 11.96 10.27
C VAL A 203 -18.67 12.07 10.46
N ALA A 204 -17.95 10.96 10.65
CA ALA A 204 -16.51 10.96 10.77
C ALA A 204 -15.82 11.45 9.49
N ILE A 205 -16.31 11.09 8.31
CA ILE A 205 -15.80 11.59 7.01
C ILE A 205 -16.03 13.08 6.85
N LEU A 206 -17.20 13.57 7.26
CA LEU A 206 -17.49 15.02 7.25
C LEU A 206 -16.55 15.78 8.19
N ALA A 207 -16.38 15.28 9.40
CA ALA A 207 -15.46 15.84 10.39
C ALA A 207 -14.00 15.84 9.87
N LEU A 208 -13.53 14.72 9.31
CA LEU A 208 -12.22 14.63 8.67
C LEU A 208 -12.06 15.68 7.57
N THR A 209 -13.08 15.84 6.73
CA THR A 209 -13.06 16.84 5.64
C THR A 209 -12.91 18.26 6.19
N VAL A 210 -13.62 18.60 7.27
CA VAL A 210 -13.52 19.91 7.94
C VAL A 210 -12.11 20.11 8.50
N ILE A 211 -11.56 19.12 9.20
CA ILE A 211 -10.20 19.18 9.78
C ILE A 211 -9.17 19.42 8.67
N VAL A 212 -9.23 18.65 7.59
CA VAL A 212 -8.31 18.81 6.45
C VAL A 212 -8.42 20.22 5.86
N LYS A 213 -9.64 20.74 5.66
CA LYS A 213 -9.84 22.11 5.16
C LYS A 213 -9.30 23.18 6.10
N VAL A 214 -9.48 23.02 7.40
CA VAL A 214 -8.94 23.95 8.41
C VAL A 214 -7.42 23.96 8.39
N VAL A 215 -6.78 22.80 8.31
CA VAL A 215 -5.30 22.67 8.24
C VAL A 215 -4.76 23.34 6.96
N PHE A 216 -5.44 23.21 5.83
CA PHE A 216 -5.01 23.79 4.56
C PHE A 216 -5.49 25.23 4.34
N TYR A 217 -6.37 25.76 5.21
CA TYR A 217 -6.91 27.09 5.09
C TYR A 217 -5.85 28.22 4.93
N PRO A 218 -4.79 28.30 5.76
CA PRO A 218 -3.80 29.36 5.64
C PRO A 218 -3.07 29.33 4.29
N LEU A 219 -2.81 28.14 3.75
CA LEU A 219 -2.19 27.98 2.45
C LEU A 219 -3.15 28.37 1.31
N ALA A 220 -4.41 27.97 1.40
CA ALA A 220 -5.45 28.35 0.45
C ALA A 220 -5.64 29.87 0.45
N HIS A 221 -5.69 30.51 1.61
CA HIS A 221 -5.85 31.96 1.74
C HIS A 221 -4.71 32.73 1.05
N LYS A 222 -3.44 32.36 1.32
CA LYS A 222 -2.28 32.96 0.65
C LYS A 222 -2.32 32.82 -0.87
N SER A 223 -2.79 31.68 -1.35
CA SER A 223 -2.93 31.41 -2.78
C SER A 223 -4.03 32.28 -3.40
N TYR A 224 -5.17 32.43 -2.76
CA TYR A 224 -6.24 33.34 -3.21
C TYR A 224 -5.79 34.80 -3.26
N GLU A 225 -5.03 35.26 -2.25
CA GLU A 225 -4.43 36.60 -2.27
C GLU A 225 -3.47 36.79 -3.47
N SER A 226 -2.60 35.81 -3.70
CA SER A 226 -1.66 35.81 -4.83
C SER A 226 -2.40 35.87 -6.17
N MET A 227 -3.48 35.06 -6.30
CA MET A 227 -4.30 35.03 -7.51
C MET A 227 -5.02 36.34 -7.75
N THR A 228 -5.57 36.96 -6.70
CA THR A 228 -6.25 38.24 -6.79
C THR A 228 -5.29 39.36 -7.21
N LYS A 229 -4.09 39.41 -6.61
CA LYS A 229 -3.02 40.34 -7.01
C LYS A 229 -2.62 40.16 -8.47
N MET A 230 -2.44 38.91 -8.91
CA MET A 230 -2.09 38.61 -10.31
C MET A 230 -3.20 39.02 -11.27
N LYS A 231 -4.48 38.80 -10.91
CA LYS A 231 -5.63 39.22 -11.71
C LYS A 231 -5.67 40.75 -11.89
N GLN A 232 -5.44 41.50 -10.82
CA GLN A 232 -5.34 42.98 -10.89
C GLN A 232 -4.18 43.43 -11.80
N VAL A 233 -3.03 42.77 -11.70
CA VAL A 233 -1.89 43.04 -12.59
C VAL A 233 -2.23 42.75 -14.05
N GLN A 234 -2.86 41.59 -14.33
CA GLN A 234 -3.28 41.23 -15.68
C GLN A 234 -4.28 42.22 -16.26
N GLU A 235 -5.25 42.66 -15.49
CA GLU A 235 -6.23 43.70 -15.91
C GLU A 235 -5.52 45.02 -16.24
N ARG A 236 -4.54 45.44 -15.43
CA ARG A 236 -3.74 46.65 -15.69
C ARG A 236 -2.87 46.54 -16.95
N LEU A 237 -2.29 45.37 -17.19
CA LEU A 237 -1.41 45.11 -18.33
C LEU A 237 -2.14 44.72 -19.62
N LYS A 238 -3.43 44.40 -19.53
CA LYS A 238 -4.26 43.95 -20.67
C LYS A 238 -4.12 44.86 -21.89
N PRO A 239 -4.26 46.21 -21.79
CA PRO A 239 -4.12 47.08 -22.98
C PRO A 239 -2.74 46.98 -23.63
N LYS A 240 -1.66 46.87 -22.83
CA LYS A 240 -0.29 46.71 -23.35
C LYS A 240 -0.11 45.33 -24.01
N LEU A 241 -0.67 44.30 -23.44
CA LEU A 241 -0.64 42.93 -24.01
C LEU A 241 -1.41 42.83 -25.32
N ASP A 242 -2.56 43.50 -25.42
CA ASP A 242 -3.37 43.52 -26.65
C ASP A 242 -2.64 44.33 -27.75
N ALA A 243 -1.89 45.41 -27.41
CA ALA A 243 -1.05 46.13 -28.34
C ALA A 243 0.12 45.25 -28.85
N ILE A 244 0.77 44.48 -27.98
CA ILE A 244 1.82 43.52 -28.36
C ILE A 244 1.30 42.47 -29.33
N LYS A 245 0.13 41.88 -29.02
CA LYS A 245 -0.50 40.87 -29.89
C LYS A 245 -0.83 41.43 -31.28
N LYS A 246 -1.38 42.64 -31.34
CA LYS A 246 -1.65 43.31 -32.64
C LYS A 246 -0.36 43.63 -33.41
N ARG A 247 0.74 44.01 -32.71
CA ARG A 247 2.00 44.40 -33.35
C ARG A 247 2.74 43.19 -33.93
N HIS A 248 2.58 42.02 -33.35
CA HIS A 248 3.26 40.79 -33.76
C HIS A 248 2.27 39.75 -34.25
N GLU A 249 1.15 40.17 -34.84
CA GLU A 249 0.14 39.31 -35.40
C GLU A 249 0.74 38.35 -36.44
N GLY A 250 0.63 37.05 -36.24
CA GLY A 250 1.24 36.00 -37.11
C GLY A 250 2.62 35.49 -36.66
N ASP A 251 3.26 36.06 -35.63
CA ASP A 251 4.55 35.60 -35.12
C ASP A 251 4.43 35.23 -33.60
N PRO A 252 4.17 33.96 -33.26
CA PRO A 252 3.99 33.52 -31.86
C PRO A 252 5.27 33.73 -31.04
N GLN A 253 6.46 33.57 -31.64
CA GLN A 253 7.74 33.69 -30.92
C GLN A 253 7.99 35.13 -30.48
N LYS A 254 7.87 36.11 -31.39
CA LYS A 254 8.01 37.53 -31.07
C LYS A 254 6.95 38.02 -30.09
N THR A 255 5.72 37.51 -30.20
CA THR A 255 4.67 37.82 -29.24
C THR A 255 5.02 37.35 -27.82
N GLN A 256 5.60 36.15 -27.72
CA GLN A 256 6.02 35.59 -26.44
C GLN A 256 7.21 36.34 -25.83
N GLU A 257 8.23 36.67 -26.66
CA GLU A 257 9.40 37.46 -26.24
C GLU A 257 8.98 38.86 -25.75
N ALA A 258 8.17 39.60 -26.53
CA ALA A 258 7.68 40.90 -26.15
C ALA A 258 6.80 40.87 -24.89
N THR A 259 6.00 39.82 -24.71
CA THR A 259 5.19 39.61 -23.51
C THR A 259 6.09 39.37 -22.29
N MET A 260 7.14 38.55 -22.44
CA MET A 260 8.10 38.28 -21.37
C MET A 260 8.88 39.56 -20.98
N ALA A 261 9.31 40.36 -21.99
CA ALA A 261 9.96 41.64 -21.76
C ALA A 261 9.08 42.63 -20.98
N LEU A 262 7.77 42.70 -21.33
CA LEU A 262 6.81 43.53 -20.62
C LEU A 262 6.67 43.09 -19.15
N TYR A 263 6.59 41.77 -18.86
CA TYR A 263 6.54 41.28 -17.50
C TYR A 263 7.82 41.61 -16.71
N GLN A 264 8.99 41.58 -17.34
CA GLN A 264 10.27 41.94 -16.71
C GLN A 264 10.32 43.47 -16.42
N GLU A 265 9.90 44.29 -17.36
CA GLU A 265 9.82 45.76 -17.21
C GLU A 265 8.92 46.16 -16.06
N GLU A 266 7.74 45.54 -15.96
CA GLU A 266 6.75 45.79 -14.91
C GLU A 266 7.08 45.05 -13.59
N LYS A 267 8.24 44.37 -13.51
CA LYS A 267 8.71 43.57 -12.35
C LYS A 267 7.65 42.54 -11.88
N VAL A 268 6.92 41.99 -12.80
CA VAL A 268 5.90 40.97 -12.56
C VAL A 268 6.49 39.61 -12.85
N ASN A 269 6.48 38.73 -11.85
CA ASN A 269 6.89 37.33 -12.05
C ASN A 269 5.77 36.59 -12.78
N PRO A 270 5.95 36.16 -14.06
CA PRO A 270 4.93 35.41 -14.80
C PRO A 270 4.56 34.08 -14.14
N MET A 271 5.49 33.50 -13.35
CA MET A 271 5.25 32.28 -12.58
C MET A 271 4.34 32.51 -11.36
N ALA A 272 4.13 33.76 -10.92
CA ALA A 272 3.23 34.06 -9.82
C ALA A 272 1.76 33.72 -10.15
N GLY A 273 1.40 33.70 -11.44
CA GLY A 273 0.11 33.19 -11.91
C GLY A 273 -0.13 31.72 -11.61
N LEU A 274 0.94 30.91 -11.58
CA LEU A 274 0.86 29.50 -11.19
C LEU A 274 0.62 29.32 -9.68
N GLY A 275 0.93 30.33 -8.86
CA GLY A 275 0.61 30.31 -7.42
C GLY A 275 -0.89 30.19 -7.13
N GLY A 276 -1.76 30.60 -8.07
CA GLY A 276 -3.20 30.44 -7.96
C GLY A 276 -3.70 29.00 -8.05
N CYS A 277 -2.99 28.12 -8.76
CA CYS A 277 -3.35 26.71 -8.87
C CYS A 277 -2.66 25.84 -7.79
N ALA A 278 -1.75 26.39 -6.98
CA ALA A 278 -1.03 25.66 -5.94
C ALA A 278 -1.95 24.90 -4.96
N PRO A 279 -3.07 25.45 -4.46
CA PRO A 279 -3.98 24.69 -3.60
C PRO A 279 -4.59 23.49 -4.31
N MET A 280 -4.92 23.63 -5.60
CA MET A 280 -5.49 22.55 -6.40
C MET A 280 -4.48 21.41 -6.56
N LEU A 281 -3.22 21.73 -6.85
CA LEU A 281 -2.16 20.72 -6.98
C LEU A 281 -1.88 20.00 -5.66
N LEU A 282 -1.92 20.73 -4.53
CA LEU A 282 -1.75 20.15 -3.21
C LEU A 282 -2.96 19.30 -2.79
N GLN A 283 -4.15 19.67 -3.25
CA GLN A 283 -5.39 18.95 -2.94
C GLN A 283 -5.46 17.58 -3.63
N LEU A 284 -4.82 17.38 -4.79
CA LEU A 284 -4.83 16.12 -5.51
C LEU A 284 -4.28 14.93 -4.69
N PRO A 285 -3.11 15.01 -4.04
CA PRO A 285 -2.62 13.97 -3.16
C PRO A 285 -3.55 13.67 -1.98
N VAL A 286 -4.22 14.72 -1.43
CA VAL A 286 -5.17 14.57 -0.33
C VAL A 286 -6.42 13.83 -0.77
N PHE A 287 -6.99 14.17 -1.95
CA PHE A 287 -8.11 13.43 -2.51
C PHE A 287 -7.76 11.99 -2.83
N TRP A 288 -6.57 11.76 -3.39
CA TRP A 288 -6.09 10.41 -3.64
C TRP A 288 -5.97 9.60 -2.35
N ALA A 289 -5.37 10.19 -1.30
CA ALA A 289 -5.23 9.55 -0.01
C ALA A 289 -6.58 9.24 0.63
N LEU A 290 -7.53 10.20 0.61
CA LEU A 290 -8.88 9.98 1.12
C LEU A 290 -9.59 8.87 0.34
N TYR A 291 -9.54 8.92 -1.00
CA TYR A 291 -10.13 7.88 -1.83
C TYR A 291 -9.52 6.50 -1.52
N LYS A 292 -8.20 6.42 -1.35
CA LYS A 292 -7.51 5.18 -0.97
C LYS A 292 -7.98 4.68 0.40
N VAL A 293 -8.10 5.55 1.40
CA VAL A 293 -8.63 5.22 2.74
C VAL A 293 -10.02 4.62 2.64
N LEU A 294 -10.93 5.28 1.91
CA LEU A 294 -12.32 4.80 1.73
C LEU A 294 -12.40 3.45 0.98
N GLN A 295 -11.43 3.18 0.12
CA GLN A 295 -11.35 1.90 -0.61
C GLN A 295 -10.82 0.76 0.24
N LEU A 296 -9.94 1.05 1.22
CA LEU A 296 -9.24 0.05 2.03
C LEU A 296 -9.94 -0.27 3.34
N ALA A 297 -10.66 0.69 3.93
CA ALA A 297 -11.32 0.52 5.21
C ALA A 297 -12.46 -0.51 5.12
N ILE A 298 -12.18 -1.75 5.51
CA ILE A 298 -13.20 -2.81 5.56
C ILE A 298 -14.27 -2.50 6.62
N GLU A 299 -13.89 -1.76 7.65
CA GLU A 299 -14.75 -1.34 8.75
C GLU A 299 -15.92 -0.47 8.28
N MET A 300 -15.76 0.20 7.13
CA MET A 300 -16.81 1.02 6.52
C MET A 300 -17.79 0.17 5.68
N ARG A 301 -17.44 -1.06 5.38
CA ARG A 301 -18.29 -1.93 4.56
C ARG A 301 -19.53 -2.34 5.35
N HIS A 302 -20.71 -1.99 4.81
CA HIS A 302 -22.00 -2.21 5.48
C HIS A 302 -22.21 -1.43 6.79
N ALA A 303 -21.36 -0.43 7.08
CA ALA A 303 -21.63 0.47 8.20
C ALA A 303 -22.89 1.30 7.92
N PRO A 304 -23.78 1.50 8.90
CA PRO A 304 -24.92 2.41 8.74
C PRO A 304 -24.40 3.84 8.53
N LEU A 305 -25.01 4.52 7.57
CA LEU A 305 -24.77 5.95 7.29
C LEU A 305 -25.56 6.82 8.26
#